data_c67260e37ee56c3982cd6396c1c77e72
#
_entry.id   c67260e37ee56c3982cd6396c1c77e72
#
_cell.length_a   1.000
_cell.length_b   1.000
_cell.length_c   1.000
_cell.angle_alpha   90.00
_cell.angle_beta   90.00
_cell.angle_gamma   90.00
#
_symmetry.space_group_name_H-M   'P 1'
#
loop_
_entity.id
_entity.type
_entity.pdbx_description
1 polymer ?
#
loop_
_entity_poly.entity_id
_entity_poly.type
_entity_poly.pdbx_seq_one_letter_code
_entity_poly.pdbx_strand_id
1 'polypeptide(L)'
;MVYEKRKPWAEINVVNPVHENLVQEGCGTFLEYLKWLGLAYEPDMLVLSSRHHFFYDQNDVKGVKVLVNLKKLNNIKHLDSFLHILYRVLPPEANFIGCFKETKNHKKNGAHLLSTTLLYKKFIDFLDHKTDRIMAKSNVEELLDSHGFKVVDMTEINGITYFNTLNQRKAGE
;
A
#
# COMPACT_ATOMS: atom_id res chain seq x y z
N MET A 1 -2.60 24.01 -56.03
CA MET A 1 -1.98 24.05 -54.69
C MET A 1 -2.83 23.17 -53.79
N VAL A 2 -2.43 21.91 -53.58
CA VAL A 2 -3.21 20.89 -52.85
C VAL A 2 -2.69 20.91 -51.43
N TYR A 3 -3.54 21.31 -50.47
CA TYR A 3 -3.23 21.22 -49.06
C TYR A 3 -3.41 19.77 -48.62
N GLU A 4 -2.28 19.06 -48.43
CA GLU A 4 -2.27 17.78 -47.75
C GLU A 4 -2.71 18.00 -46.28
N LYS A 5 -3.91 17.47 -45.94
CA LYS A 5 -4.36 17.35 -44.54
C LYS A 5 -3.40 16.43 -43.81
N ARG A 6 -2.56 17.00 -42.94
CA ARG A 6 -1.80 16.22 -41.97
C ARG A 6 -2.78 15.39 -41.14
N LYS A 7 -2.63 14.07 -41.19
CA LYS A 7 -3.36 13.14 -40.34
C LYS A 7 -3.12 13.55 -38.88
N PRO A 8 -4.14 13.57 -38.03
CA PRO A 8 -3.97 13.76 -36.59
C PRO A 8 -3.06 12.62 -36.10
N TRP A 9 -2.11 12.99 -35.24
CA TRP A 9 -1.20 12.05 -34.57
C TRP A 9 -2.02 10.89 -34.00
N ALA A 10 -1.74 9.67 -34.46
CA ALA A 10 -2.25 8.48 -33.81
C ALA A 10 -1.81 8.56 -32.37
N GLU A 11 -2.76 8.62 -31.44
CA GLU A 11 -2.50 8.41 -30.02
C GLU A 11 -1.81 7.05 -29.92
N ILE A 12 -0.50 7.08 -29.76
CA ILE A 12 0.23 5.89 -29.35
C ILE A 12 -0.26 5.65 -27.93
N ASN A 13 -1.23 4.75 -27.78
CA ASN A 13 -1.56 4.18 -26.48
C ASN A 13 -0.31 3.43 -26.01
N VAL A 14 0.61 4.15 -25.38
CA VAL A 14 1.70 3.55 -24.64
C VAL A 14 1.03 2.91 -23.42
N VAL A 15 0.66 1.65 -23.58
CA VAL A 15 0.13 0.87 -22.49
C VAL A 15 1.24 0.74 -21.45
N ASN A 16 1.04 1.34 -20.29
CA ASN A 16 2.01 1.26 -19.21
C ASN A 16 2.06 -0.20 -18.72
N PRO A 17 3.22 -0.89 -18.80
CA PRO A 17 3.34 -2.29 -18.39
C PRO A 17 2.85 -2.55 -16.97
N VAL A 18 2.95 -1.56 -16.08
CA VAL A 18 2.45 -1.63 -14.71
C VAL A 18 0.92 -1.76 -14.69
N HIS A 19 0.21 -1.03 -15.57
CA HIS A 19 -1.25 -1.11 -15.67
C HIS A 19 -1.72 -2.48 -16.16
N GLU A 20 -1.05 -3.04 -17.18
CA GLU A 20 -1.37 -4.39 -17.67
C GLU A 20 -1.15 -5.43 -16.57
N ASN A 21 -0.04 -5.36 -15.85
CA ASN A 21 0.25 -6.27 -14.75
C ASN A 21 -0.80 -6.18 -13.64
N LEU A 22 -1.22 -4.97 -13.26
CA LEU A 22 -2.29 -4.78 -12.26
C LEU A 22 -3.61 -5.40 -12.69
N VAL A 23 -3.99 -5.23 -13.96
CA VAL A 23 -5.24 -5.80 -14.49
C VAL A 23 -5.14 -7.31 -14.60
N GLN A 24 -4.01 -7.87 -15.07
CA GLN A 24 -3.78 -9.31 -15.19
C GLN A 24 -3.77 -10.02 -13.83
N GLU A 25 -3.31 -9.35 -12.77
CA GLU A 25 -3.37 -9.87 -11.40
C GLU A 25 -4.77 -9.74 -10.76
N GLY A 26 -5.76 -9.21 -11.48
CA GLY A 26 -7.10 -8.97 -10.95
C GLY A 26 -7.18 -7.77 -9.99
N CYS A 27 -6.21 -6.87 -10.07
CA CYS A 27 -6.08 -5.69 -9.20
C CYS A 27 -6.64 -4.41 -9.85
N GLY A 28 -7.68 -4.52 -10.68
CA GLY A 28 -8.31 -3.37 -11.36
C GLY A 28 -8.75 -2.26 -10.40
N THR A 29 -9.30 -2.61 -9.25
CA THR A 29 -9.69 -1.63 -8.20
C THR A 29 -8.47 -0.88 -7.65
N PHE A 30 -7.31 -1.52 -7.60
CA PHE A 30 -6.06 -0.85 -7.21
C PHE A 30 -5.67 0.22 -8.23
N LEU A 31 -5.81 -0.10 -9.53
CA LEU A 31 -5.55 0.85 -10.61
C LEU A 31 -6.51 2.04 -10.54
N GLU A 32 -7.79 1.82 -10.25
CA GLU A 32 -8.76 2.92 -10.06
C GLU A 32 -8.38 3.81 -8.88
N TYR A 33 -7.95 3.22 -7.78
CA TYR A 33 -7.46 3.99 -6.62
C TYR A 33 -6.22 4.82 -6.97
N LEU A 34 -5.24 4.25 -7.69
CA LEU A 34 -4.05 4.98 -8.16
C LEU A 34 -4.42 6.14 -9.10
N LYS A 35 -5.39 5.94 -9.99
CA LYS A 35 -5.90 7.02 -10.87
C LYS A 35 -6.53 8.14 -10.05
N TRP A 36 -7.34 7.78 -9.05
CA TRP A 36 -7.97 8.75 -8.15
C TRP A 36 -6.94 9.57 -7.37
N LEU A 37 -5.84 8.96 -6.93
CA LEU A 37 -4.72 9.66 -6.29
C LEU A 37 -3.89 10.50 -7.27
N GLY A 38 -4.08 10.37 -8.58
CA GLY A 38 -3.24 11.00 -9.60
C GLY A 38 -1.85 10.37 -9.77
N LEU A 39 -1.63 9.18 -9.19
CA LEU A 39 -0.34 8.49 -9.15
C LEU A 39 -0.22 7.36 -10.18
N ALA A 40 -1.27 7.05 -10.94
CA ALA A 40 -1.29 5.92 -11.87
C ALA A 40 -0.20 5.98 -12.96
N TYR A 41 0.28 7.16 -13.30
CA TYR A 41 1.26 7.38 -14.37
C TYR A 41 2.64 7.82 -13.86
N GLU A 42 2.90 7.66 -12.54
CA GLU A 42 4.22 7.98 -11.99
C GLU A 42 5.27 7.04 -12.58
N PRO A 43 6.31 7.55 -13.27
CA PRO A 43 7.31 6.71 -13.94
C PRO A 43 8.20 5.94 -12.96
N ASP A 44 8.41 6.50 -11.76
CA ASP A 44 9.23 5.92 -10.71
C ASP A 44 8.38 5.07 -9.74
N MET A 45 7.46 4.28 -10.31
CA MET A 45 6.59 3.37 -9.56
C MET A 45 7.17 1.96 -9.50
N LEU A 46 7.21 1.38 -8.31
CA LEU A 46 7.54 -0.02 -8.05
C LEU A 46 6.30 -0.76 -7.53
N VAL A 47 5.96 -1.90 -8.14
CA VAL A 47 4.83 -2.73 -7.71
C VAL A 47 5.33 -4.04 -7.13
N LEU A 48 5.04 -4.28 -5.85
CA LEU A 48 5.26 -5.55 -5.19
C LEU A 48 4.07 -6.48 -5.48
N SER A 49 4.31 -7.49 -6.33
CA SER A 49 3.29 -8.46 -6.71
C SER A 49 2.93 -9.38 -5.54
N SER A 50 1.66 -9.81 -5.49
CA SER A 50 1.20 -10.81 -4.53
C SER A 50 1.68 -12.22 -4.86
N ARG A 51 2.09 -12.48 -6.10
CA ARG A 51 2.41 -13.81 -6.64
C ARG A 51 3.89 -14.07 -6.83
N HIS A 52 4.69 -13.02 -6.95
CA HIS A 52 6.13 -13.15 -7.19
C HIS A 52 6.91 -12.65 -5.99
N HIS A 53 7.79 -13.50 -5.47
CA HIS A 53 8.79 -13.09 -4.48
C HIS A 53 9.96 -12.48 -5.23
N PHE A 54 9.90 -11.18 -5.53
CA PHE A 54 11.03 -10.45 -6.05
C PHE A 54 11.94 -10.07 -4.88
N PHE A 55 13.21 -10.43 -4.99
CA PHE A 55 14.24 -9.88 -4.13
C PHE A 55 14.67 -8.55 -4.75
N TYR A 56 14.18 -7.45 -4.17
CA TYR A 56 14.66 -6.12 -4.51
C TYR A 56 15.86 -5.78 -3.65
N ASP A 57 16.94 -5.34 -4.26
CA ASP A 57 18.05 -4.77 -3.52
C ASP A 57 17.82 -3.26 -3.27
N GLN A 58 18.74 -2.64 -2.50
CA GLN A 58 18.63 -1.20 -2.21
C GLN A 58 18.75 -0.33 -3.46
N ASN A 59 19.37 -0.81 -4.53
CA ASN A 59 19.52 -0.06 -5.78
C ASN A 59 18.22 -0.03 -6.57
N ASP A 60 17.42 -1.11 -6.51
CA ASP A 60 16.13 -1.19 -7.21
C ASP A 60 15.11 -0.20 -6.66
N VAL A 61 15.21 0.15 -5.36
CA VAL A 61 14.30 1.10 -4.70
C VAL A 61 14.86 2.53 -4.63
N LYS A 62 16.11 2.73 -5.03
CA LYS A 62 16.75 4.05 -5.04
C LYS A 62 16.15 4.94 -6.13
N GLY A 63 15.34 5.89 -5.76
CA GLY A 63 14.66 6.78 -6.71
C GLY A 63 13.17 6.44 -6.89
N VAL A 64 12.68 5.37 -6.27
CA VAL A 64 11.25 5.05 -6.28
C VAL A 64 10.48 6.16 -5.56
N LYS A 65 9.48 6.73 -6.23
CA LYS A 65 8.57 7.72 -5.64
C LYS A 65 7.26 7.11 -5.16
N VAL A 66 6.85 6.01 -5.78
CA VAL A 66 5.62 5.29 -5.43
C VAL A 66 5.90 3.80 -5.34
N LEU A 67 5.69 3.22 -4.18
CA LEU A 67 5.70 1.78 -3.98
C LEU A 67 4.28 1.29 -3.73
N VAL A 68 3.82 0.36 -4.56
CA VAL A 68 2.50 -0.27 -4.46
C VAL A 68 2.66 -1.71 -3.99
N ASN A 69 2.04 -2.05 -2.87
CA ASN A 69 2.01 -3.42 -2.37
C ASN A 69 0.62 -4.04 -2.60
N LEU A 70 0.53 -5.01 -3.51
CA LEU A 70 -0.72 -5.67 -3.88
C LEU A 70 -1.20 -6.70 -2.85
N LYS A 71 -0.28 -7.19 -2.01
CA LYS A 71 -0.64 -8.12 -0.96
C LYS A 71 -1.31 -7.38 0.21
N LYS A 72 -2.50 -7.83 0.61
CA LYS A 72 -3.20 -7.27 1.77
C LYS A 72 -2.32 -7.34 3.02
N LEU A 73 -2.29 -6.29 3.83
CA LEU A 73 -1.52 -6.27 5.08
C LEU A 73 -1.93 -7.43 6.01
N ASN A 74 -3.21 -7.83 6.01
CA ASN A 74 -3.71 -9.00 6.75
C ASN A 74 -2.91 -10.28 6.47
N ASN A 75 -2.38 -10.42 5.26
CA ASN A 75 -1.73 -11.63 4.76
C ASN A 75 -0.19 -11.58 4.85
N ILE A 76 0.37 -10.51 5.41
CA ILE A 76 1.82 -10.38 5.58
C ILE A 76 2.21 -10.98 6.94
N LYS A 77 2.96 -12.08 6.91
CA LYS A 77 3.31 -12.87 8.10
C LYS A 77 4.11 -12.07 9.14
N HIS A 78 5.07 -11.28 8.71
CA HIS A 78 5.95 -10.46 9.57
C HIS A 78 5.77 -8.98 9.23
N LEU A 79 4.57 -8.45 9.49
CA LEU A 79 4.17 -7.12 9.04
C LEU A 79 5.06 -6.00 9.61
N ASP A 80 5.42 -6.09 10.91
CA ASP A 80 6.33 -5.10 11.53
C ASP A 80 7.69 -5.07 10.85
N SER A 81 8.29 -6.25 10.64
CA SER A 81 9.57 -6.36 9.94
C SER A 81 9.46 -5.84 8.50
N PHE A 82 8.35 -6.15 7.82
CA PHE A 82 8.09 -5.66 6.47
C PHE A 82 8.02 -4.12 6.44
N LEU A 83 7.23 -3.51 7.32
CA LEU A 83 7.11 -2.05 7.41
C LEU A 83 8.43 -1.39 7.81
N HIS A 84 9.16 -1.99 8.75
CA HIS A 84 10.47 -1.49 9.15
C HIS A 84 11.48 -1.51 7.98
N ILE A 85 11.51 -2.59 7.19
CA ILE A 85 12.37 -2.68 6.01
C ILE A 85 11.96 -1.62 4.99
N LEU A 86 10.67 -1.49 4.70
CA LEU A 86 10.17 -0.48 3.75
C LEU A 86 10.55 0.93 4.18
N TYR A 87 10.39 1.27 5.46
CA TYR A 87 10.81 2.58 5.99
C TYR A 87 12.27 2.88 5.70
N ARG A 88 13.15 1.89 5.85
CA ARG A 88 14.59 2.07 5.66
C ARG A 88 15.02 2.12 4.20
N VAL A 89 14.36 1.38 3.32
CA VAL A 89 14.79 1.27 1.91
C VAL A 89 14.13 2.31 1.01
N LEU A 90 12.89 2.73 1.32
CA LEU A 90 12.20 3.75 0.53
C LEU A 90 12.86 5.12 0.73
N PRO A 91 12.96 5.93 -0.36
CA PRO A 91 13.38 7.32 -0.23
C PRO A 91 12.47 8.12 0.73
N PRO A 92 12.99 9.19 1.36
CA PRO A 92 12.16 10.17 2.05
C PRO A 92 11.03 10.66 1.15
N GLU A 93 9.84 10.88 1.72
CA GLU A 93 8.65 11.37 1.03
C GLU A 93 8.11 10.46 -0.09
N ALA A 94 8.68 9.27 -0.28
CA ALA A 94 8.10 8.29 -1.20
C ALA A 94 6.73 7.84 -0.69
N ASN A 95 5.79 7.65 -1.63
CA ASN A 95 4.48 7.09 -1.33
C ASN A 95 4.59 5.58 -1.12
N PHE A 96 4.01 5.08 -0.04
CA PHE A 96 3.74 3.67 0.15
C PHE A 96 2.24 3.44 0.12
N ILE A 97 1.78 2.67 -0.89
CA ILE A 97 0.37 2.39 -1.16
C ILE A 97 0.11 0.91 -0.95
N GLY A 98 -0.94 0.59 -0.23
CA GLY A 98 -1.32 -0.77 0.06
C GLY A 98 -2.81 -0.91 0.31
N CYS A 99 -3.20 -2.11 0.75
CA CYS A 99 -4.58 -2.38 1.11
C CYS A 99 -4.68 -3.39 2.26
N PHE A 100 -5.83 -3.38 2.92
CA PHE A 100 -6.21 -4.38 3.91
C PHE A 100 -7.71 -4.60 3.91
N LYS A 101 -8.14 -5.72 4.46
CA LYS A 101 -9.55 -5.97 4.71
C LYS A 101 -9.89 -5.56 6.14
N GLU A 102 -10.79 -4.59 6.27
CA GLU A 102 -11.28 -4.20 7.58
C GLU A 102 -12.20 -5.29 8.14
N THR A 103 -11.96 -5.68 9.37
CA THR A 103 -12.87 -6.55 10.10
C THR A 103 -13.75 -5.66 10.96
N LYS A 104 -15.00 -5.47 10.54
CA LYS A 104 -16.01 -4.77 11.35
C LYS A 104 -16.23 -5.60 12.60
N ASN A 105 -15.66 -5.18 13.72
CA ASN A 105 -16.04 -5.72 15.02
C ASN A 105 -17.51 -5.37 15.22
N HIS A 106 -18.39 -6.34 15.18
CA HIS A 106 -19.69 -6.21 15.84
C HIS A 106 -19.39 -5.88 17.31
N LYS A 107 -19.57 -4.60 17.68
CA LYS A 107 -19.47 -4.14 19.06
C LYS A 107 -20.37 -5.02 19.93
N LYS A 108 -19.81 -5.99 20.64
CA LYS A 108 -20.39 -6.44 21.88
C LYS A 108 -20.18 -5.28 22.86
N ASN A 109 -21.28 -4.56 23.15
CA ASN A 109 -21.33 -3.57 24.20
C ASN A 109 -20.89 -4.23 25.52
N GLY A 110 -19.73 -3.85 26.00
CA GLY A 110 -19.19 -4.24 27.28
C GLY A 110 -18.10 -3.26 27.63
N ALA A 111 -18.48 -2.21 28.38
CA ALA A 111 -17.51 -1.33 29.01
C ALA A 111 -16.62 -2.16 29.92
N HIS A 112 -15.35 -2.32 29.59
CA HIS A 112 -14.37 -2.86 30.53
C HIS A 112 -13.14 -1.97 30.55
N LEU A 113 -12.84 -1.52 31.75
CA LEU A 113 -11.69 -0.77 32.22
C LEU A 113 -10.37 -1.25 31.58
N LEU A 114 -9.59 -0.27 31.16
CA LEU A 114 -8.25 -0.41 30.62
C LEU A 114 -7.32 -1.08 31.63
N SER A 115 -7.07 -2.36 31.45
CA SER A 115 -6.02 -3.11 32.14
C SER A 115 -4.82 -3.23 31.22
N THR A 116 -3.63 -2.93 31.72
CA THR A 116 -2.32 -3.08 31.04
C THR A 116 -2.08 -4.49 30.48
N THR A 117 -2.77 -5.50 30.98
CA THR A 117 -2.80 -6.87 30.46
C THR A 117 -3.45 -7.00 29.08
N LEU A 118 -4.33 -6.05 28.67
CA LEU A 118 -4.96 -6.06 27.35
C LEU A 118 -4.00 -5.59 26.23
N LEU A 119 -3.04 -4.72 26.55
CA LEU A 119 -2.01 -4.32 25.61
C LEU A 119 -1.06 -5.48 25.31
N TYR A 120 -0.68 -6.26 26.33
CA TYR A 120 0.16 -7.43 26.17
C TYR A 120 -0.54 -8.55 25.39
N LYS A 121 -1.84 -8.76 25.62
CA LYS A 121 -2.65 -9.73 24.88
C LYS A 121 -2.84 -9.35 23.42
N LYS A 122 -3.01 -8.06 23.11
CA LYS A 122 -3.00 -7.55 21.73
C LYS A 122 -1.65 -7.77 21.03
N PHE A 123 -0.54 -7.70 21.77
CA PHE A 123 0.80 -7.98 21.25
C PHE A 123 1.01 -9.48 20.96
N ILE A 124 0.45 -10.37 21.77
CA ILE A 124 0.56 -11.83 21.60
C ILE A 124 -0.33 -12.31 20.44
N ASP A 125 -1.55 -11.78 20.30
CA ASP A 125 -2.42 -12.05 19.14
C ASP A 125 -1.78 -11.59 17.81
N PHE A 126 -0.84 -10.66 17.87
CA PHE A 126 -0.04 -10.19 16.74
C PHE A 126 1.02 -11.23 16.30
N LEU A 127 1.46 -12.08 17.23
CA LEU A 127 2.44 -13.15 16.99
C LEU A 127 1.80 -14.48 16.59
N ASP A 128 0.47 -14.62 16.73
CA ASP A 128 -0.20 -15.89 16.46
C ASP A 128 -0.41 -16.13 14.96
N HIS A 129 -0.19 -17.37 14.57
CA HIS A 129 0.07 -17.87 13.21
C HIS A 129 -1.14 -17.86 12.25
N LYS A 130 -2.21 -17.12 12.54
CA LYS A 130 -3.37 -17.02 11.67
C LYS A 130 -3.20 -15.89 10.66
N THR A 131 -3.11 -16.27 9.40
CA THR A 131 -2.96 -15.39 8.23
C THR A 131 -4.17 -14.46 7.96
N ASP A 132 -5.13 -14.38 8.86
CA ASP A 132 -6.32 -13.53 8.75
C ASP A 132 -6.38 -12.58 9.96
N ARG A 133 -5.44 -11.63 9.98
CA ARG A 133 -5.38 -10.63 11.06
C ARG A 133 -6.60 -9.73 11.01
N ILE A 134 -7.26 -9.60 12.17
CA ILE A 134 -8.32 -8.62 12.36
C ILE A 134 -7.69 -7.23 12.36
N MET A 135 -8.05 -6.41 11.37
CA MET A 135 -7.54 -5.05 11.24
C MET A 135 -8.71 -4.06 11.29
N ALA A 136 -8.65 -3.10 12.19
CA ALA A 136 -9.50 -1.93 12.18
C ALA A 136 -8.74 -0.76 11.55
N LYS A 137 -9.43 0.15 10.89
CA LYS A 137 -8.84 1.32 10.23
C LYS A 137 -7.92 2.11 11.16
N SER A 138 -8.38 2.41 12.38
CA SER A 138 -7.60 3.13 13.39
C SER A 138 -6.32 2.41 13.82
N ASN A 139 -6.36 1.08 13.92
CA ASN A 139 -5.20 0.30 14.32
C ASN A 139 -4.15 0.23 13.20
N VAL A 140 -4.60 0.22 11.92
CA VAL A 140 -3.69 0.25 10.77
C VAL A 140 -3.05 1.63 10.64
N GLU A 141 -3.80 2.70 10.86
CA GLU A 141 -3.29 4.06 10.88
C GLU A 141 -2.20 4.23 11.95
N GLU A 142 -2.47 3.81 13.20
CA GLU A 142 -1.51 3.83 14.29
C GLU A 142 -0.27 2.98 13.99
N LEU A 143 -0.46 1.79 13.39
CA LEU A 143 0.63 0.91 12.99
C LEU A 143 1.54 1.56 11.94
N LEU A 144 0.96 2.15 10.90
CA LEU A 144 1.71 2.81 9.83
C LEU A 144 2.49 4.01 10.39
N ASP A 145 1.84 4.85 11.21
CA ASP A 145 2.46 6.02 11.84
C ASP A 145 3.62 5.62 12.77
N SER A 146 3.44 4.57 13.57
CA SER A 146 4.50 4.05 14.46
C SER A 146 5.75 3.54 13.72
N HIS A 147 5.59 3.19 12.43
CA HIS A 147 6.70 2.79 11.55
C HIS A 147 7.21 3.94 10.67
N GLY A 148 6.78 5.17 10.92
CA GLY A 148 7.24 6.36 10.21
C GLY A 148 6.56 6.60 8.87
N PHE A 149 5.37 6.03 8.66
CA PHE A 149 4.54 6.26 7.47
C PHE A 149 3.35 7.13 7.81
N LYS A 150 3.38 8.41 7.44
CA LYS A 150 2.25 9.33 7.63
C LYS A 150 1.12 8.99 6.67
N VAL A 151 -0.04 8.66 7.19
CA VAL A 151 -1.24 8.41 6.38
C VAL A 151 -1.72 9.70 5.73
N VAL A 152 -1.85 9.68 4.40
CA VAL A 152 -2.36 10.78 3.57
C VAL A 152 -3.81 10.53 3.17
N ASP A 153 -4.12 9.28 2.81
CA ASP A 153 -5.48 8.85 2.47
C ASP A 153 -5.75 7.42 2.93
N MET A 154 -7.00 7.13 3.21
CA MET A 154 -7.47 5.80 3.55
C MET A 154 -8.95 5.64 3.16
N THR A 155 -9.19 4.99 2.02
CA THR A 155 -10.50 4.88 1.37
C THR A 155 -10.94 3.43 1.22
N GLU A 156 -12.20 3.11 1.61
CA GLU A 156 -12.80 1.79 1.39
C GLU A 156 -13.46 1.71 0.00
N ILE A 157 -13.08 0.69 -0.77
CA ILE A 157 -13.68 0.38 -2.07
C ILE A 157 -14.00 -1.12 -2.10
N ASN A 158 -15.27 -1.46 -2.28
CA ASN A 158 -15.74 -2.85 -2.37
C ASN A 158 -15.32 -3.74 -1.18
N GLY A 159 -15.33 -3.21 0.04
CA GLY A 159 -14.99 -3.95 1.26
C GLY A 159 -13.48 -4.17 1.49
N ILE A 160 -12.65 -3.50 0.70
CA ILE A 160 -11.20 -3.43 0.89
C ILE A 160 -10.83 -1.97 1.17
N THR A 161 -10.08 -1.73 2.21
CA THR A 161 -9.54 -0.40 2.52
C THR A 161 -8.17 -0.27 1.86
N TYR A 162 -8.05 0.71 0.99
CA TYR A 162 -6.81 1.15 0.36
C TYR A 162 -6.25 2.31 1.15
N PHE A 163 -4.93 2.42 1.21
CA PHE A 163 -4.26 3.53 1.87
C PHE A 163 -3.10 4.06 1.05
N ASN A 164 -2.85 5.35 1.20
CA ASN A 164 -1.66 6.04 0.72
C ASN A 164 -0.96 6.69 1.91
N THR A 165 0.35 6.48 2.02
CA THR A 165 1.19 7.06 3.06
C THR A 165 2.43 7.71 2.48
N LEU A 166 3.05 8.61 3.23
CA LEU A 166 4.36 9.19 2.93
C LEU A 166 5.40 8.67 3.92
N ASN A 167 6.55 8.28 3.43
CA ASN A 167 7.70 7.93 4.26
C ASN A 167 8.27 9.19 4.90
N GLN A 168 8.20 9.28 6.24
CA GLN A 168 8.68 10.43 7.02
C GLN A 168 10.17 10.38 7.38
N ARG A 169 10.93 9.45 6.77
CA ARG A 169 12.37 9.37 7.00
C ARG A 169 13.04 10.69 6.63
N LYS A 170 13.93 11.17 7.48
CA LYS A 170 14.72 12.37 7.19
C LYS A 170 15.84 12.04 6.22
N ALA A 171 16.13 12.97 5.33
CA ALA A 171 17.28 12.84 4.44
C ALA A 171 18.57 12.78 5.29
N GLY A 172 19.29 11.65 5.21
CA GLY A 172 20.54 11.43 5.95
C GLY A 172 20.45 10.46 7.14
N GLU A 173 19.26 9.89 7.42
CA GLU A 173 19.09 8.77 8.36
C GLU A 173 19.31 7.40 7.72
#